data_6bc16610613926626fa9943de05468ac
#
_entry.id   6bc16610613926626fa9943de05468ac
#
_cell.length_a   1.000
_cell.length_b   1.000
_cell.length_c   1.000
_cell.angle_alpha   90.00
_cell.angle_beta   90.00
_cell.angle_gamma   90.00
#
_symmetry.space_group_name_H-M   'P 1'
#
loop_
_entity.id
_entity.type
_entity.pdbx_description
1 polymer ?
#
loop_
_entity_poly.entity_id
_entity_poly.type
_entity_poly.pdbx_seq_one_letter_code
_entity_poly.pdbx_strand_id
1 'polypeptide(L)'
;LYLKQKTNVSISDGISAEQIKRSPDRNTSEVLKRVSGTSIQDNKFVIVRGLSDRYNTTLLNNAILPSTEPDRKAFSFDIIPSNMIDNIVINKTASPDLPGDFSGGVVQVLTKDIPTENYLFASAGTGYNSQSTFQKFQLGEKSGIENFGFFKSDRNIPKGIPSTQKYNVLTANQKIDAGKLFRNSFQTNTF
;
A
#
# COMPACT_ATOMS: atom_id res chain seq x y z
N LEU A 1 -5.80 -11.93 23.50
CA LEU A 1 -5.49 -12.89 22.43
C LEU A 1 -5.07 -14.26 23.00
N TYR A 2 -4.06 -14.34 23.84
CA TYR A 2 -3.53 -15.61 24.38
C TYR A 2 -4.60 -16.48 25.11
N LEU A 3 -5.43 -15.87 25.96
CA LEU A 3 -6.53 -16.59 26.62
C LEU A 3 -7.55 -17.12 25.60
N LYS A 4 -7.85 -16.36 24.58
CA LYS A 4 -8.78 -16.77 23.52
C LYS A 4 -8.22 -17.94 22.68
N GLN A 5 -6.92 -17.92 22.39
CA GLN A 5 -6.24 -19.04 21.72
C GLN A 5 -6.22 -20.32 22.57
N LYS A 6 -6.02 -20.18 23.89
CA LYS A 6 -5.97 -21.31 24.82
C LYS A 6 -7.32 -22.00 25.01
N THR A 7 -8.42 -21.23 24.93
CA THR A 7 -9.79 -21.74 25.12
C THR A 7 -10.47 -22.12 23.79
N ASN A 8 -9.90 -21.77 22.66
CA ASN A 8 -10.49 -22.06 21.36
C ASN A 8 -10.33 -23.53 21.00
N VAL A 9 -11.41 -24.18 20.59
CA VAL A 9 -11.42 -25.57 20.10
C VAL A 9 -10.75 -25.67 18.73
N SER A 10 -10.72 -24.57 17.98
CA SER A 10 -10.12 -24.48 16.64
C SER A 10 -8.64 -24.10 16.70
N ILE A 11 -7.84 -24.61 15.77
CA ILE A 11 -6.44 -24.21 15.61
C ILE A 11 -6.41 -22.80 15.04
N SER A 12 -5.94 -21.85 15.83
CA SER A 12 -5.84 -20.45 15.46
C SER A 12 -4.52 -19.85 15.89
N ASP A 13 -3.96 -19.02 15.05
CA ASP A 13 -2.80 -18.17 15.36
C ASP A 13 -3.19 -16.71 15.20
N GLY A 14 -2.51 -15.82 15.90
CA GLY A 14 -2.83 -14.40 15.77
C GLY A 14 -1.76 -13.49 16.34
N ILE A 15 -1.95 -12.19 16.09
CA ILE A 15 -1.07 -11.12 16.55
C ILE A 15 -1.91 -10.06 17.26
N SER A 16 -1.42 -9.57 18.39
CA SER A 16 -2.11 -8.57 19.22
C SER A 16 -1.68 -7.15 18.88
N ALA A 17 -2.51 -6.17 19.31
CA ALA A 17 -2.22 -4.74 19.19
C ALA A 17 -0.84 -4.36 19.75
N GLU A 18 -0.43 -4.97 20.87
CA GLU A 18 0.86 -4.69 21.49
C GLU A 18 2.04 -5.15 20.62
N GLN A 19 1.90 -6.31 19.98
CA GLN A 19 2.91 -6.83 19.05
C GLN A 19 2.95 -5.98 17.78
N ILE A 20 1.80 -5.56 17.27
CA ILE A 20 1.69 -4.66 16.10
C ILE A 20 2.36 -3.32 16.40
N LYS A 21 2.10 -2.72 17.56
CA LYS A 21 2.71 -1.44 17.96
C LYS A 21 4.24 -1.49 18.06
N ARG A 22 4.80 -2.64 18.40
CA ARG A 22 6.27 -2.83 18.49
C ARG A 22 6.92 -3.10 17.14
N SER A 23 6.15 -3.39 16.12
CA SER A 23 6.64 -3.67 14.78
C SER A 23 6.67 -2.39 13.93
N PRO A 24 7.61 -2.27 12.97
CA PRO A 24 7.66 -1.15 12.04
C PRO A 24 6.64 -1.27 10.89
N ASP A 25 5.73 -2.21 10.97
CA ASP A 25 4.82 -2.58 9.89
C ASP A 25 3.78 -1.46 9.64
N ARG A 26 3.62 -1.07 8.39
CA ARG A 26 2.76 0.05 7.99
C ARG A 26 1.34 -0.40 7.64
N ASN A 27 1.19 -1.60 7.11
CA ASN A 27 -0.09 -2.15 6.66
C ASN A 27 -0.30 -3.57 7.19
N THR A 28 -1.53 -4.05 7.05
CA THR A 28 -1.95 -5.38 7.53
C THR A 28 -1.21 -6.51 6.86
N SER A 29 -0.83 -6.39 5.60
CA SER A 29 -0.08 -7.44 4.89
C SER A 29 1.30 -7.68 5.51
N GLU A 30 1.98 -6.62 5.95
CA GLU A 30 3.26 -6.72 6.65
C GLU A 30 3.11 -7.38 8.03
N VAL A 31 2.07 -7.01 8.77
CA VAL A 31 1.74 -7.62 10.05
C VAL A 31 1.47 -9.13 9.91
N LEU A 32 0.73 -9.52 8.88
CA LEU A 32 0.38 -10.93 8.62
C LEU A 32 1.59 -11.81 8.29
N LYS A 33 2.69 -11.26 7.79
CA LYS A 33 3.96 -12.00 7.59
C LYS A 33 4.51 -12.59 8.89
N ARG A 34 4.13 -12.03 10.04
CA ARG A 34 4.62 -12.45 11.37
C ARG A 34 3.79 -13.56 12.00
N VAL A 35 2.63 -13.87 11.42
CA VAL A 35 1.77 -14.93 11.93
C VAL A 35 2.24 -16.28 11.38
N SER A 36 2.34 -17.29 12.24
CA SER A 36 2.78 -18.62 11.84
C SER A 36 1.91 -19.25 10.74
N GLY A 37 2.54 -19.90 9.77
CA GLY A 37 1.85 -20.60 8.69
C GLY A 37 1.16 -19.68 7.68
N THR A 38 1.57 -18.43 7.64
CA THR A 38 1.16 -17.48 6.61
C THR A 38 2.36 -17.01 5.79
N SER A 39 2.10 -16.72 4.54
CA SER A 39 3.01 -16.00 3.64
C SER A 39 2.23 -14.95 2.85
N ILE A 40 2.95 -13.96 2.35
CA ILE A 40 2.32 -12.85 1.60
C ILE A 40 2.85 -12.87 0.19
N GLN A 41 1.93 -12.93 -0.76
CA GLN A 41 2.20 -12.80 -2.18
C GLN A 41 1.97 -11.35 -2.62
N ASP A 42 2.85 -10.85 -3.50
CA ASP A 42 2.79 -9.49 -4.09
C ASP A 42 2.66 -8.36 -3.05
N ASN A 43 3.11 -8.62 -1.82
CA ASN A 43 2.99 -7.72 -0.67
C ASN A 43 1.52 -7.33 -0.31
N LYS A 44 0.54 -8.08 -0.79
CA LYS A 44 -0.90 -7.77 -0.67
C LYS A 44 -1.72 -8.94 -0.19
N PHE A 45 -1.52 -10.13 -0.77
CA PHE A 45 -2.41 -11.27 -0.61
C PHE A 45 -1.86 -12.29 0.36
N VAL A 46 -2.73 -12.79 1.22
CA VAL A 46 -2.38 -13.77 2.25
C VAL A 46 -2.53 -15.19 1.70
N ILE A 47 -1.49 -15.97 1.86
CA ILE A 47 -1.47 -17.41 1.62
C ILE A 47 -1.42 -18.10 2.98
N VAL A 48 -2.40 -18.93 3.29
CA VAL A 48 -2.47 -19.68 4.55
C VAL A 48 -2.17 -21.15 4.27
N ARG A 49 -1.22 -21.71 5.01
CA ARG A 49 -0.79 -23.13 4.86
C ARG A 49 -0.40 -23.52 3.42
N GLY A 50 0.16 -22.58 2.66
CA GLY A 50 0.56 -22.79 1.27
C GLY A 50 -0.60 -22.83 0.26
N LEU A 51 -1.85 -22.63 0.71
CA LEU A 51 -3.00 -22.53 -0.18
C LEU A 51 -3.19 -21.10 -0.68
N SER A 52 -3.43 -20.97 -1.99
CA SER A 52 -3.61 -19.69 -2.67
C SER A 52 -4.69 -18.82 -2.00
N ASP A 53 -4.53 -17.51 -2.15
CA ASP A 53 -5.40 -16.45 -1.65
C ASP A 53 -6.91 -16.70 -1.87
N ARG A 54 -7.29 -17.26 -2.99
CA ARG A 54 -8.70 -17.59 -3.33
C ARG A 54 -9.37 -18.60 -2.39
N TYR A 55 -8.57 -19.37 -1.66
CA TYR A 55 -9.06 -20.37 -0.70
C TYR A 55 -9.17 -19.82 0.72
N ASN A 56 -8.88 -18.55 0.92
CA ASN A 56 -8.98 -17.86 2.18
C ASN A 56 -10.21 -16.97 2.21
N THR A 57 -10.80 -16.83 3.38
CA THR A 57 -11.90 -15.90 3.62
C THR A 57 -11.42 -14.81 4.58
N THR A 58 -11.75 -13.57 4.30
CA THR A 58 -11.38 -12.42 5.13
C THR A 58 -12.59 -11.83 5.81
N LEU A 59 -12.49 -11.62 7.12
CA LEU A 59 -13.49 -10.95 7.93
C LEU A 59 -12.91 -9.66 8.51
N LEU A 60 -13.65 -8.58 8.46
CA LEU A 60 -13.39 -7.35 9.18
C LEU A 60 -14.51 -7.13 10.18
N ASN A 61 -14.18 -7.11 11.47
CA ASN A 61 -15.16 -7.00 12.56
C ASN A 61 -16.32 -8.00 12.41
N ASN A 62 -16.01 -9.25 12.04
CA ASN A 62 -16.93 -10.35 11.75
C ASN A 62 -17.79 -10.20 10.48
N ALA A 63 -17.64 -9.13 9.70
CA ALA A 63 -18.28 -9.00 8.39
C ALA A 63 -17.36 -9.57 7.30
N ILE A 64 -17.89 -10.37 6.38
CA ILE A 64 -17.16 -10.91 5.25
C ILE A 64 -16.79 -9.78 4.30
N LEU A 65 -15.51 -9.65 4.00
CA LEU A 65 -15.03 -8.69 3.01
C LEU A 65 -15.12 -9.28 1.60
N PRO A 66 -15.58 -8.48 0.63
CA PRO A 66 -15.58 -8.89 -0.76
C PRO A 66 -14.15 -8.93 -1.32
N SER A 67 -14.00 -9.56 -2.49
CA SER A 67 -12.76 -9.49 -3.24
C SER A 67 -12.43 -8.05 -3.64
N THR A 68 -11.16 -7.69 -3.57
CA THR A 68 -10.66 -6.40 -4.08
C THR A 68 -10.18 -6.51 -5.53
N GLU A 69 -10.09 -7.74 -6.04
CA GLU A 69 -9.62 -8.01 -7.40
C GLU A 69 -10.79 -8.45 -8.30
N PRO A 70 -10.87 -7.94 -9.53
CA PRO A 70 -11.96 -8.28 -10.44
C PRO A 70 -11.88 -9.73 -10.96
N ASP A 71 -10.68 -10.27 -11.14
CA ASP A 71 -10.45 -11.53 -11.83
C ASP A 71 -10.27 -12.74 -10.89
N ARG A 72 -10.22 -12.51 -9.59
CA ARG A 72 -9.99 -13.58 -8.60
C ARG A 72 -10.60 -13.25 -7.24
N LYS A 73 -10.97 -14.31 -6.49
CA LYS A 73 -11.44 -14.15 -5.10
C LYS A 73 -10.21 -13.91 -4.20
N ALA A 74 -9.84 -12.65 -3.99
CA ALA A 74 -8.72 -12.28 -3.14
C ALA A 74 -8.94 -10.91 -2.49
N PHE A 75 -8.53 -10.77 -1.23
CA PHE A 75 -8.57 -9.50 -0.52
C PHE A 75 -7.15 -8.93 -0.36
N SER A 76 -6.99 -7.65 -0.72
CA SER A 76 -5.72 -6.93 -0.64
C SER A 76 -5.53 -6.33 0.75
N PHE A 77 -4.64 -6.92 1.56
CA PHE A 77 -4.43 -6.50 2.95
C PHE A 77 -3.58 -5.25 3.12
N ASP A 78 -3.04 -4.70 2.07
CA ASP A 78 -2.34 -3.41 2.07
C ASP A 78 -3.27 -2.20 2.22
N ILE A 79 -4.57 -2.39 1.98
CA ILE A 79 -5.59 -1.34 2.10
C ILE A 79 -5.83 -0.95 3.57
N ILE A 80 -5.66 -1.89 4.50
CA ILE A 80 -5.93 -1.65 5.92
C ILE A 80 -4.65 -1.22 6.64
N PRO A 81 -4.56 0.01 7.13
CA PRO A 81 -3.40 0.49 7.89
C PRO A 81 -3.24 -0.26 9.21
N SER A 82 -2.01 -0.63 9.57
CA SER A 82 -1.71 -1.37 10.81
C SER A 82 -2.12 -0.63 12.09
N ASN A 83 -2.10 0.69 12.07
CA ASN A 83 -2.48 1.52 13.22
C ASN A 83 -3.97 1.46 13.58
N MET A 84 -4.82 1.02 12.67
CA MET A 84 -6.27 0.82 12.91
C MET A 84 -6.60 -0.54 13.52
N ILE A 85 -5.66 -1.48 13.52
CA ILE A 85 -5.89 -2.86 13.93
C ILE A 85 -5.70 -2.99 15.44
N ASP A 86 -6.65 -3.69 16.09
CA ASP A 86 -6.49 -4.17 17.45
C ASP A 86 -5.83 -5.55 17.48
N ASN A 87 -6.42 -6.51 16.78
CA ASN A 87 -5.84 -7.83 16.67
C ASN A 87 -6.20 -8.50 15.35
N ILE A 88 -5.38 -9.48 14.96
CA ILE A 88 -5.67 -10.35 13.82
C ILE A 88 -5.61 -11.78 14.32
N VAL A 89 -6.62 -12.56 13.96
CA VAL A 89 -6.70 -14.00 14.24
C VAL A 89 -6.85 -14.74 12.93
N ILE A 90 -6.05 -15.78 12.73
CA ILE A 90 -6.15 -16.67 11.58
C ILE A 90 -6.62 -18.02 12.07
N ASN A 91 -7.87 -18.35 11.76
CA ASN A 91 -8.45 -19.65 12.04
C ASN A 91 -8.12 -20.60 10.91
N LYS A 92 -7.45 -21.70 11.26
CA LYS A 92 -6.95 -22.70 10.31
C LYS A 92 -7.85 -23.92 10.19
N THR A 93 -8.77 -24.08 11.14
CA THR A 93 -9.76 -25.16 11.17
C THR A 93 -11.15 -24.56 11.19
N ALA A 94 -12.09 -25.26 10.61
CA ALA A 94 -13.49 -24.86 10.60
C ALA A 94 -14.08 -24.89 12.03
N SER A 95 -14.90 -23.93 12.35
CA SER A 95 -15.75 -23.90 13.54
C SER A 95 -17.14 -23.36 13.18
N PRO A 96 -18.19 -23.68 13.93
CA PRO A 96 -19.58 -23.34 13.58
C PRO A 96 -19.86 -21.85 13.43
N ASP A 97 -19.04 -21.00 14.05
CA ASP A 97 -19.11 -19.54 14.04
C ASP A 97 -18.43 -18.89 12.82
N LEU A 98 -17.76 -19.68 11.99
CA LEU A 98 -17.02 -19.20 10.83
C LEU A 98 -17.73 -19.58 9.51
N PRO A 99 -17.54 -18.76 8.45
CA PRO A 99 -17.99 -19.13 7.12
C PRO A 99 -17.38 -20.46 6.69
N GLY A 100 -18.17 -21.32 6.02
CA GLY A 100 -17.72 -22.65 5.60
C GLY A 100 -17.00 -22.70 4.24
N ASP A 101 -16.83 -21.56 3.58
CA ASP A 101 -16.35 -21.48 2.19
C ASP A 101 -14.83 -21.26 2.07
N PHE A 102 -14.04 -21.78 3.02
CA PHE A 102 -12.59 -21.71 3.00
C PHE A 102 -11.92 -23.08 3.07
N SER A 103 -10.72 -23.19 2.51
CA SER A 103 -9.84 -24.36 2.63
C SER A 103 -8.48 -24.03 3.22
N GLY A 104 -8.02 -22.80 3.04
CA GLY A 104 -6.78 -22.28 3.59
C GLY A 104 -6.95 -21.84 5.05
N GLY A 105 -7.70 -20.79 5.25
CA GLY A 105 -8.00 -20.24 6.56
C GLY A 105 -8.94 -19.04 6.49
N VAL A 106 -9.45 -18.66 7.65
CA VAL A 106 -10.22 -17.44 7.83
C VAL A 106 -9.36 -16.41 8.55
N VAL A 107 -9.12 -15.30 7.88
CA VAL A 107 -8.36 -14.17 8.45
C VAL A 107 -9.36 -13.19 9.05
N GLN A 108 -9.43 -13.13 10.36
CA GLN A 108 -10.26 -12.17 11.10
C GLN A 108 -9.41 -10.96 11.50
N VAL A 109 -9.75 -9.80 10.98
CA VAL A 109 -9.16 -8.51 11.35
C VAL A 109 -10.15 -7.79 12.26
N LEU A 110 -9.71 -7.47 13.45
CA LEU A 110 -10.49 -6.66 14.39
C LEU A 110 -9.84 -5.28 14.49
N THR A 111 -10.65 -4.25 14.27
CA THR A 111 -10.22 -2.86 14.41
C THR A 111 -10.28 -2.41 15.86
N LYS A 112 -9.53 -1.37 16.18
CA LYS A 112 -9.62 -0.73 17.50
C LYS A 112 -11.00 -0.16 17.74
N ASP A 113 -11.43 -0.23 18.98
CA ASP A 113 -12.64 0.45 19.45
C ASP A 113 -12.48 1.97 19.40
N ILE A 114 -13.62 2.66 19.59
CA ILE A 114 -13.64 4.12 19.65
C ILE A 114 -12.73 4.58 20.80
N PRO A 115 -11.76 5.46 20.54
CA PRO A 115 -10.86 5.95 21.58
C PRO A 115 -11.64 6.72 22.65
N THR A 116 -11.35 6.42 23.91
CA THR A 116 -11.97 7.09 25.06
C THR A 116 -11.42 8.51 25.26
N GLU A 117 -10.25 8.78 24.72
CA GLU A 117 -9.56 10.08 24.83
C GLU A 117 -9.18 10.59 23.44
N ASN A 118 -9.20 11.92 23.28
CA ASN A 118 -8.70 12.54 22.05
C ASN A 118 -7.18 12.39 21.98
N TYR A 119 -6.67 11.94 20.86
CA TYR A 119 -5.23 11.89 20.64
C TYR A 119 -4.85 12.51 19.28
N LEU A 120 -3.68 13.11 19.22
CA LEU A 120 -3.07 13.59 18.01
C LEU A 120 -1.74 12.87 17.81
N PHE A 121 -1.56 12.26 16.69
CA PHE A 121 -0.29 11.64 16.30
C PHE A 121 0.26 12.35 15.07
N ALA A 122 1.51 12.82 15.17
CA ALA A 122 2.26 13.39 14.06
C ALA A 122 3.57 12.62 13.87
N SER A 123 3.90 12.26 12.63
CA SER A 123 5.17 11.62 12.30
C SER A 123 5.84 12.34 11.15
N ALA A 124 7.17 12.47 11.24
CA ALA A 124 8.02 12.95 10.17
C ALA A 124 9.09 11.89 9.88
N GLY A 125 9.34 11.63 8.63
CA GLY A 125 10.33 10.65 8.19
C GLY A 125 11.16 11.19 7.04
N THR A 126 12.44 10.81 7.02
CA THR A 126 13.33 11.07 5.89
C THR A 126 13.91 9.75 5.39
N GLY A 127 14.20 9.70 4.10
CA GLY A 127 14.78 8.52 3.46
C GLY A 127 16.09 8.89 2.75
N TYR A 128 17.04 7.98 2.80
CA TYR A 128 18.29 8.05 2.04
C TYR A 128 18.43 6.83 1.15
N ASN A 129 18.78 7.05 -0.10
CA ASN A 129 19.09 5.99 -1.05
C ASN A 129 20.52 6.22 -1.56
N SER A 130 21.41 5.26 -1.33
CA SER A 130 22.83 5.36 -1.69
C SER A 130 23.08 5.50 -3.20
N GLN A 131 22.15 5.10 -4.04
CA GLN A 131 22.29 5.14 -5.50
C GLN A 131 21.72 6.43 -6.12
N SER A 132 20.82 7.14 -5.45
CA SER A 132 20.12 8.30 -6.03
C SER A 132 20.24 9.57 -5.21
N THR A 133 20.33 9.48 -3.87
CA THR A 133 20.41 10.66 -3.01
C THR A 133 21.79 11.31 -3.15
N PHE A 134 21.81 12.61 -3.44
CA PHE A 134 23.01 13.41 -3.74
C PHE A 134 23.72 13.05 -5.05
N GLN A 135 23.09 12.27 -5.91
CA GLN A 135 23.62 12.01 -7.27
C GLN A 135 23.05 13.00 -8.27
N LYS A 136 23.82 13.23 -9.36
CA LYS A 136 23.33 14.04 -10.48
C LYS A 136 22.18 13.31 -11.16
N PHE A 137 21.02 13.94 -11.18
CA PHE A 137 19.82 13.40 -11.79
C PHE A 137 19.17 14.43 -12.72
N GLN A 138 18.62 13.98 -13.83
CA GLN A 138 17.86 14.86 -14.72
C GLN A 138 16.46 15.05 -14.16
N LEU A 139 16.13 16.25 -13.79
CA LEU A 139 14.85 16.63 -13.26
C LEU A 139 14.21 17.71 -14.12
N GLY A 140 12.89 17.74 -14.15
CA GLY A 140 12.16 18.92 -14.57
C GLY A 140 12.45 20.11 -13.66
N GLU A 141 12.24 21.31 -14.14
CA GLU A 141 12.39 22.52 -13.34
C GLU A 141 11.55 22.43 -12.06
N LYS A 142 12.21 22.61 -10.90
CA LYS A 142 11.58 22.54 -9.58
C LYS A 142 11.46 23.92 -8.98
N SER A 143 10.30 24.22 -8.42
CA SER A 143 10.13 25.35 -7.51
C SER A 143 10.27 24.91 -6.06
N GLY A 144 10.67 25.83 -5.15
CA GLY A 144 10.88 25.52 -3.74
C GLY A 144 9.66 24.86 -3.04
N ILE A 145 8.46 25.14 -3.50
CA ILE A 145 7.21 24.59 -2.96
C ILE A 145 7.03 23.09 -3.29
N GLU A 146 7.59 22.62 -4.39
CA GLU A 146 7.52 21.21 -4.79
C GLU A 146 8.34 20.27 -3.90
N ASN A 147 9.34 20.80 -3.18
CA ASN A 147 10.07 20.03 -2.18
C ASN A 147 9.19 19.57 -1.01
N PHE A 148 8.07 20.27 -0.80
CA PHE A 148 7.06 19.92 0.21
C PHE A 148 5.87 19.12 -0.38
N GLY A 149 5.97 18.65 -1.63
CA GLY A 149 4.92 17.87 -2.27
C GLY A 149 3.75 18.69 -2.84
N PHE A 150 3.85 20.02 -2.88
CA PHE A 150 2.82 20.87 -3.48
C PHE A 150 3.09 21.04 -4.98
N PHE A 151 2.04 20.86 -5.78
CA PHE A 151 2.12 21.05 -7.22
C PHE A 151 2.14 22.54 -7.59
N LYS A 152 3.08 22.92 -8.46
CA LYS A 152 3.08 24.24 -9.11
C LYS A 152 2.87 24.07 -10.61
N SER A 153 2.10 24.97 -11.22
CA SER A 153 1.69 24.92 -12.64
C SER A 153 2.85 25.05 -13.66
N ASP A 154 4.07 25.23 -13.19
CA ASP A 154 5.26 25.42 -14.04
C ASP A 154 5.66 24.15 -14.81
N ARG A 155 5.10 22.99 -14.45
CA ARG A 155 5.26 21.73 -15.22
C ARG A 155 4.33 21.61 -16.42
N ASN A 156 3.58 22.66 -16.72
CA ASN A 156 2.74 22.66 -17.91
C ASN A 156 3.62 22.65 -19.17
N ILE A 157 3.05 22.16 -20.26
CA ILE A 157 3.67 22.21 -21.58
C ILE A 157 4.14 23.64 -21.85
N PRO A 158 5.42 23.87 -22.22
CA PRO A 158 5.95 25.21 -22.47
C PRO A 158 5.07 26.00 -23.42
N LYS A 159 4.85 27.28 -23.08
CA LYS A 159 4.08 28.18 -23.95
C LYS A 159 4.75 28.28 -25.31
N GLY A 160 3.98 28.11 -26.38
CA GLY A 160 4.49 28.17 -27.76
C GLY A 160 4.62 26.80 -28.44
N ILE A 161 4.37 25.71 -27.74
CA ILE A 161 4.29 24.39 -28.36
C ILE A 161 2.98 24.25 -29.10
N PRO A 162 3.01 23.92 -30.41
CA PRO A 162 1.80 23.76 -31.20
C PRO A 162 1.04 22.49 -30.80
N SER A 163 -0.26 22.49 -30.98
CA SER A 163 -1.10 21.30 -30.84
C SER A 163 -0.64 20.18 -31.80
N THR A 164 -0.96 18.94 -31.50
CA THR A 164 -0.57 17.76 -32.32
C THR A 164 -0.99 17.94 -33.79
N GLN A 165 -2.15 18.50 -34.04
CA GLN A 165 -2.63 18.77 -35.41
C GLN A 165 -1.76 19.81 -36.13
N LYS A 166 -1.39 20.90 -35.46
CA LYS A 166 -0.50 21.93 -36.03
C LYS A 166 0.93 21.41 -36.16
N TYR A 167 1.41 20.60 -35.23
CA TYR A 167 2.76 20.01 -35.28
C TYR A 167 2.98 19.13 -36.51
N ASN A 168 1.97 18.37 -36.92
CA ASN A 168 2.06 17.46 -38.05
C ASN A 168 2.29 18.17 -39.40
N VAL A 169 1.79 19.42 -39.55
CA VAL A 169 1.93 20.24 -40.77
C VAL A 169 3.15 21.16 -40.74
N LEU A 170 3.96 21.17 -39.67
CA LEU A 170 5.15 22.00 -39.57
C LEU A 170 6.29 21.46 -40.46
N THR A 171 7.10 22.40 -40.95
CA THR A 171 8.34 22.08 -41.64
C THR A 171 9.40 21.49 -40.69
N ALA A 172 10.42 20.82 -41.22
CA ALA A 172 11.48 20.21 -40.40
C ALA A 172 12.17 21.20 -39.45
N ASN A 173 12.46 22.41 -39.90
CA ASN A 173 13.07 23.45 -39.07
C ASN A 173 12.17 23.92 -37.93
N GLN A 174 10.87 24.10 -38.20
CA GLN A 174 9.90 24.47 -37.17
C GLN A 174 9.69 23.38 -36.14
N LYS A 175 9.78 22.11 -36.54
CA LYS A 175 9.74 20.96 -35.60
C LYS A 175 10.97 20.95 -34.69
N ILE A 176 12.15 21.26 -35.23
CA ILE A 176 13.39 21.39 -34.45
C ILE A 176 13.27 22.52 -33.42
N ASP A 177 12.72 23.67 -33.81
CA ASP A 177 12.56 24.81 -32.91
C ASP A 177 11.53 24.52 -31.80
N ALA A 178 10.43 23.83 -32.10
CA ALA A 178 9.50 23.33 -31.11
C ALA A 178 10.18 22.33 -30.13
N GLY A 179 11.07 21.46 -30.64
CA GLY A 179 11.86 20.56 -29.82
C GLY A 179 12.82 21.25 -28.85
N LYS A 180 13.41 22.40 -29.27
CA LYS A 180 14.28 23.21 -28.40
C LYS A 180 13.56 23.76 -27.18
N LEU A 181 12.26 24.08 -27.29
CA LEU A 181 11.44 24.53 -26.17
C LEU A 181 11.34 23.45 -25.08
N PHE A 182 11.19 22.18 -25.47
CA PHE A 182 11.19 21.07 -24.51
C PHE A 182 12.57 20.84 -23.88
N ARG A 183 13.65 20.95 -24.64
CA ARG A 183 14.99 20.73 -24.12
C ARG A 183 15.33 21.70 -22.98
N ASN A 184 14.86 22.93 -23.06
CA ASN A 184 15.10 23.95 -22.03
C ASN A 184 14.27 23.73 -20.76
N SER A 185 13.28 22.84 -20.81
CA SER A 185 12.44 22.51 -19.64
C SER A 185 13.05 21.46 -18.71
N PHE A 186 14.20 20.88 -19.07
CA PHE A 186 14.92 19.90 -18.27
C PHE A 186 16.26 20.43 -17.82
N GLN A 187 16.50 20.42 -16.54
CA GLN A 187 17.78 20.81 -15.93
C GLN A 187 18.41 19.61 -15.22
N THR A 188 19.72 19.58 -15.18
CA THR A 188 20.47 18.59 -14.40
C THR A 188 20.71 19.17 -13.00
N ASN A 189 20.07 18.60 -12.00
CA ASN A 189 20.22 18.99 -10.61
C ASN A 189 20.83 17.84 -9.81
N THR A 190 21.50 18.22 -8.69
CA THR A 190 21.97 17.27 -7.68
C THR A 190 20.91 17.18 -6.59
N PHE A 191 20.53 15.99 -6.19
CA PHE A 191 19.63 15.71 -5.08
C PHE A 191 20.38 15.65 -3.76
#